data_470ad9dca42fec730db3e561aaa786fe
#
_entry.id   470ad9dca42fec730db3e561aaa786fe
#
_cell.length_a   1.000
_cell.length_b   1.000
_cell.length_c   1.000
_cell.angle_alpha   90.00
_cell.angle_beta   90.00
_cell.angle_gamma   90.00
#
_symmetry.space_group_name_H-M   'P 1'
#
loop_
_entity.id
_entity.type
_entity.pdbx_description
1 polymer ?
#
loop_
_entity_poly.entity_id
_entity_poly.type
_entity_poly.pdbx_seq_one_letter_code
_entity_poly.pdbx_strand_id
1 'polypeptide(L)'
;MSNYFIDTNTRQITFTDNRFYSTEDGQNVPSVTTILNAYPKDAHFFQWLKQVGDEADAIRDEAGRRGSIVHSLTERYDAGEEVNLLDNGGNIGYKLNEWTMFERYVDFRNNHQFDVIHSEFNMISPSLGFAGTIDRIIQINGENILVDIKTSNTVYDHYWCQLAAYKKLMQEQYGSINVIDKVAILWLNAKTRTAGKKDQIQGAGWQLIIRDQAEEANDWELFQCTHKLWLAQNGQMQPKLKSYQITHKL
;
A
#
# COMPACT_ATOMS: atom_id res chain seq x y z
N MET A 1 -0.17 -10.00 -10.53
CA MET A 1 -0.13 -9.54 -11.95
C MET A 1 0.87 -8.41 -12.03
N SER A 2 1.71 -8.41 -13.06
CA SER A 2 2.76 -7.41 -13.22
C SER A 2 2.21 -6.19 -13.99
N ASN A 3 2.81 -5.02 -13.76
CA ASN A 3 2.51 -3.81 -14.53
C ASN A 3 3.07 -3.91 -15.98
N TYR A 4 3.31 -5.11 -16.46
CA TYR A 4 3.78 -5.37 -17.80
C TYR A 4 3.22 -6.70 -18.30
N PHE A 5 3.15 -6.82 -19.62
CA PHE A 5 2.93 -8.08 -20.31
C PHE A 5 3.99 -8.30 -21.38
N ILE A 6 4.31 -9.57 -21.64
CA ILE A 6 5.29 -9.99 -22.64
C ILE A 6 4.53 -10.64 -23.80
N ASP A 7 4.69 -10.07 -24.98
CA ASP A 7 4.28 -10.70 -26.22
C ASP A 7 5.45 -11.53 -26.77
N THR A 8 5.32 -12.83 -26.66
CA THR A 8 6.34 -13.77 -27.12
C THR A 8 6.46 -13.84 -28.65
N ASN A 9 5.38 -13.50 -29.37
CA ASN A 9 5.36 -13.54 -30.84
C ASN A 9 6.14 -12.34 -31.42
N THR A 10 5.91 -11.15 -30.86
CA THR A 10 6.60 -9.93 -31.30
C THR A 10 7.89 -9.68 -30.53
N ARG A 11 8.17 -10.48 -29.49
CA ARG A 11 9.29 -10.28 -28.54
C ARG A 11 9.32 -8.87 -27.96
N GLN A 12 8.15 -8.40 -27.58
CA GLN A 12 7.97 -7.08 -26.93
C GLN A 12 7.55 -7.25 -25.48
N ILE A 13 8.04 -6.35 -24.65
CA ILE A 13 7.53 -6.11 -23.30
C ILE A 13 6.80 -4.78 -23.29
N THR A 14 5.55 -4.78 -22.82
CA THR A 14 4.74 -3.58 -22.71
C THR A 14 4.48 -3.31 -21.24
N PHE A 15 4.87 -2.13 -20.77
CA PHE A 15 4.63 -1.64 -19.44
C PHE A 15 3.33 -0.82 -19.42
N THR A 16 2.49 -1.13 -18.46
CA THR A 16 1.28 -0.36 -18.15
C THR A 16 1.60 0.65 -17.05
N ASP A 17 1.04 1.83 -17.14
CA ASP A 17 1.08 2.84 -16.10
C ASP A 17 0.58 2.25 -14.76
N ASN A 18 1.31 2.45 -13.67
CA ASN A 18 1.00 1.94 -12.31
C ASN A 18 -0.39 2.35 -11.78
N ARG A 19 -1.10 3.21 -12.48
CA ARG A 19 -2.45 3.64 -12.14
C ARG A 19 -3.54 2.67 -12.57
N PHE A 20 -3.19 1.66 -13.38
CA PHE A 20 -4.14 0.70 -13.93
C PHE A 20 -3.65 -0.73 -13.77
N TYR A 21 -4.61 -1.63 -13.69
CA TYR A 21 -4.41 -3.07 -13.77
C TYR A 21 -5.13 -3.59 -15.00
N SER A 22 -4.51 -4.53 -15.69
CA SER A 22 -5.07 -5.14 -16.89
C SER A 22 -5.48 -6.58 -16.60
N THR A 23 -6.67 -6.95 -17.03
CA THR A 23 -7.15 -8.34 -17.05
C THR A 23 -6.55 -9.09 -18.25
N GLU A 24 -6.67 -10.41 -18.26
CA GLU A 24 -6.18 -11.25 -19.37
C GLU A 24 -6.88 -10.95 -20.70
N ASP A 25 -8.16 -10.54 -20.66
CA ASP A 25 -8.95 -10.13 -21.82
C ASP A 25 -8.72 -8.66 -22.24
N GLY A 26 -7.75 -7.99 -21.61
CA GLY A 26 -7.30 -6.64 -21.98
C GLY A 26 -8.14 -5.50 -21.43
N GLN A 27 -9.06 -5.75 -20.50
CA GLN A 27 -9.76 -4.67 -19.80
C GLN A 27 -8.80 -3.98 -18.81
N ASN A 28 -8.86 -2.65 -18.76
CA ASN A 28 -8.06 -1.86 -17.84
C ASN A 28 -8.96 -1.24 -16.78
N VAL A 29 -8.61 -1.43 -15.53
CA VAL A 29 -9.30 -0.82 -14.38
C VAL A 29 -8.30 -0.01 -13.55
N PRO A 30 -8.72 1.15 -13.00
CA PRO A 30 -7.85 1.97 -12.17
C PRO A 30 -7.53 1.28 -10.85
N SER A 31 -6.36 1.59 -10.28
CA SER A 31 -6.06 1.19 -8.92
C SER A 31 -6.91 1.96 -7.91
N VAL A 32 -7.19 1.33 -6.77
CA VAL A 32 -7.83 1.99 -5.62
C VAL A 32 -7.11 3.28 -5.24
N THR A 33 -5.77 3.26 -5.21
CA THR A 33 -4.97 4.45 -4.89
C THR A 33 -5.09 5.55 -5.94
N THR A 34 -5.27 5.22 -7.22
CA THR A 34 -5.53 6.19 -8.30
C THR A 34 -6.90 6.84 -8.11
N ILE A 35 -7.92 6.07 -7.76
CA ILE A 35 -9.26 6.59 -7.45
C ILE A 35 -9.20 7.54 -6.26
N LEU A 36 -8.46 7.17 -5.21
CA LEU A 36 -8.31 7.97 -3.99
C LEU A 36 -7.54 9.29 -4.18
N ASN A 37 -6.94 9.53 -5.35
CA ASN A 37 -6.45 10.87 -5.69
C ASN A 37 -7.59 11.91 -5.78
N ALA A 38 -8.82 11.49 -6.06
CA ALA A 38 -10.01 12.34 -6.03
C ALA A 38 -10.57 12.58 -4.61
N TYR A 39 -10.06 11.88 -3.59
CA TYR A 39 -10.44 12.14 -2.20
C TYR A 39 -10.02 13.55 -1.79
N PRO A 40 -10.91 14.35 -1.17
CA PRO A 40 -10.62 15.73 -0.80
C PRO A 40 -9.36 15.86 0.07
N LYS A 41 -8.54 16.83 -0.23
CA LYS A 41 -7.39 17.20 0.60
C LYS A 41 -7.82 18.20 1.66
N ASP A 42 -7.29 18.04 2.87
CA ASP A 42 -7.58 18.94 3.98
C ASP A 42 -6.80 20.27 3.92
N ALA A 43 -7.11 21.17 4.84
CA ALA A 43 -6.43 22.46 4.93
C ALA A 43 -4.93 22.32 5.26
N HIS A 44 -4.55 21.29 6.01
CA HIS A 44 -3.15 21.04 6.38
C HIS A 44 -2.31 20.66 5.18
N PHE A 45 -2.86 19.89 4.24
CA PHE A 45 -2.19 19.57 2.98
C PHE A 45 -1.87 20.85 2.17
N PHE A 46 -2.83 21.78 2.05
CA PHE A 46 -2.59 23.03 1.34
C PHE A 46 -1.62 23.97 2.07
N GLN A 47 -1.63 23.97 3.40
CA GLN A 47 -0.64 24.71 4.19
C GLN A 47 0.76 24.11 4.00
N TRP A 48 0.89 22.81 4.02
CA TRP A 48 2.15 22.11 3.75
C TRP A 48 2.67 22.46 2.33
N LEU A 49 1.82 22.39 1.29
CA LEU A 49 2.22 22.77 -0.06
C LEU A 49 2.76 24.21 -0.14
N LYS A 50 2.14 25.16 0.57
CA LYS A 50 2.63 26.53 0.64
C LYS A 50 3.98 26.68 1.33
N GLN A 51 4.26 25.81 2.31
CA GLN A 51 5.53 25.83 3.06
C GLN A 51 6.70 25.23 2.27
N VAL A 52 6.45 24.13 1.55
CA VAL A 52 7.50 23.40 0.85
C VAL A 52 7.67 23.84 -0.61
N GLY A 53 6.66 24.46 -1.19
CA GLY A 53 6.74 24.99 -2.57
C GLY A 53 7.14 23.93 -3.58
N ASP A 54 8.15 24.22 -4.37
CA ASP A 54 8.63 23.36 -5.48
C ASP A 54 9.25 22.04 -5.00
N GLU A 55 9.56 21.89 -3.71
CA GLU A 55 10.10 20.66 -3.15
C GLU A 55 9.03 19.60 -2.88
N ALA A 56 7.75 19.93 -3.01
CA ALA A 56 6.64 19.05 -2.66
C ALA A 56 6.68 17.70 -3.38
N ASP A 57 7.01 17.69 -4.67
CA ASP A 57 7.12 16.47 -5.46
C ASP A 57 8.29 15.60 -5.02
N ALA A 58 9.45 16.18 -4.78
CA ALA A 58 10.63 15.46 -4.30
C ALA A 58 10.39 14.83 -2.91
N ILE A 59 9.73 15.55 -2.00
CA ILE A 59 9.36 15.05 -0.67
C ILE A 59 8.37 13.87 -0.78
N ARG A 60 7.37 13.98 -1.67
CA ARG A 60 6.41 12.92 -1.92
C ARG A 60 7.07 11.68 -2.51
N ASP A 61 7.93 11.86 -3.50
CA ASP A 61 8.63 10.76 -4.19
C ASP A 61 9.57 10.02 -3.24
N GLU A 62 10.27 10.76 -2.37
CA GLU A 62 11.10 10.16 -1.32
C GLU A 62 10.26 9.41 -0.28
N ALA A 63 9.08 9.91 0.08
CA ALA A 63 8.16 9.21 0.97
C ALA A 63 7.65 7.91 0.35
N GLY A 64 7.33 7.93 -0.96
CA GLY A 64 6.94 6.75 -1.72
C GLY A 64 8.05 5.72 -1.81
N ARG A 65 9.28 6.16 -2.16
CA ARG A 65 10.46 5.29 -2.20
C ARG A 65 10.73 4.62 -0.85
N ARG A 66 10.68 5.39 0.24
CA ARG A 66 10.82 4.85 1.60
C ARG A 66 9.77 3.80 1.90
N GLY A 67 8.51 4.09 1.56
CA GLY A 67 7.42 3.13 1.71
C GLY A 67 7.72 1.81 1.01
N SER A 68 8.05 1.85 -0.27
CA SER A 68 8.35 0.65 -1.07
C SER A 68 9.50 -0.18 -0.49
N ILE A 69 10.55 0.47 0.02
CA ILE A 69 11.67 -0.23 0.66
C ILE A 69 11.23 -0.93 1.94
N VAL A 70 10.46 -0.25 2.80
CA VAL A 70 9.98 -0.84 4.06
C VAL A 70 9.04 -2.01 3.78
N HIS A 71 8.10 -1.89 2.82
CA HIS A 71 7.24 -3.00 2.41
C HIS A 71 8.05 -4.20 1.93
N SER A 72 9.05 -4.00 1.07
CA SER A 72 9.92 -5.08 0.61
C SER A 72 10.69 -5.75 1.75
N LEU A 73 11.21 -4.97 2.72
CA LEU A 73 11.90 -5.53 3.89
C LEU A 73 10.97 -6.37 4.76
N THR A 74 9.75 -5.90 4.99
CA THR A 74 8.75 -6.64 5.79
C THR A 74 8.28 -7.90 5.06
N GLU A 75 8.13 -7.86 3.75
CA GLU A 75 7.76 -9.03 2.93
C GLU A 75 8.82 -10.12 2.98
N ARG A 76 10.08 -9.75 2.78
CA ARG A 76 11.22 -10.68 2.86
C ARG A 76 11.35 -11.30 4.25
N TYR A 77 11.15 -10.49 5.29
CA TYR A 77 11.17 -10.98 6.67
C TYR A 77 10.04 -11.98 6.94
N ASP A 78 8.82 -11.71 6.47
CA ASP A 78 7.68 -12.62 6.58
C ASP A 78 7.87 -13.92 5.78
N ALA A 79 8.61 -13.85 4.66
CA ALA A 79 9.00 -15.04 3.88
C ALA A 79 10.11 -15.87 4.56
N GLY A 80 10.62 -15.46 5.72
CA GLY A 80 11.68 -16.15 6.45
C GLY A 80 13.08 -15.88 5.90
N GLU A 81 13.24 -14.85 5.06
CA GLU A 81 14.57 -14.46 4.59
C GLU A 81 15.37 -13.78 5.69
N GLU A 82 16.69 -13.96 5.65
CA GLU A 82 17.60 -13.17 6.45
C GLU A 82 17.71 -11.76 5.85
N VAL A 83 17.33 -10.76 6.65
CA VAL A 83 17.33 -9.35 6.22
C VAL A 83 18.48 -8.62 6.93
N ASN A 84 19.47 -8.19 6.17
CA ASN A 84 20.69 -7.56 6.68
C ASN A 84 20.71 -6.06 6.40
N LEU A 85 21.17 -5.25 7.37
CA LEU A 85 21.41 -3.81 7.19
C LEU A 85 22.55 -3.54 6.21
N LEU A 86 23.56 -4.43 6.22
CA LEU A 86 24.74 -4.32 5.38
C LEU A 86 24.57 -5.15 4.10
N ASP A 87 25.07 -4.62 3.00
CA ASP A 87 25.21 -5.35 1.75
C ASP A 87 26.37 -6.36 1.80
N ASN A 88 26.56 -7.15 0.75
CA ASN A 88 27.64 -8.14 0.66
C ASN A 88 29.06 -7.52 0.68
N GLY A 89 29.15 -6.20 0.48
CA GLY A 89 30.40 -5.44 0.54
C GLY A 89 30.66 -4.80 1.92
N GLY A 90 29.73 -5.00 2.89
CA GLY A 90 29.82 -4.40 4.23
C GLY A 90 29.36 -2.94 4.28
N ASN A 91 28.71 -2.42 3.23
CA ASN A 91 28.17 -1.07 3.22
C ASN A 91 26.74 -1.04 3.72
N ILE A 92 26.30 0.10 4.28
CA ILE A 92 24.91 0.31 4.70
C ILE A 92 24.03 0.34 3.47
N GLY A 93 23.08 -0.62 3.38
CA GLY A 93 22.18 -0.79 2.24
C GLY A 93 20.92 0.08 2.29
N TYR A 94 20.54 0.58 3.48
CA TYR A 94 19.28 1.29 3.71
C TYR A 94 19.48 2.59 4.47
N LYS A 95 18.59 3.56 4.26
CA LYS A 95 18.60 4.78 5.08
C LYS A 95 18.15 4.45 6.51
N LEU A 96 18.66 5.23 7.48
CA LEU A 96 18.36 5.02 8.90
C LEU A 96 16.85 4.96 9.20
N ASN A 97 16.06 5.85 8.58
CA ASN A 97 14.61 5.87 8.78
C ASN A 97 13.89 4.66 8.19
N GLU A 98 14.38 4.09 7.09
CA GLU A 98 13.85 2.86 6.48
C GLU A 98 14.10 1.67 7.39
N TRP A 99 15.36 1.53 7.85
CA TRP A 99 15.73 0.46 8.76
C TRP A 99 15.00 0.55 10.11
N THR A 100 14.89 1.75 10.68
CA THR A 100 14.15 1.95 11.93
C THR A 100 12.68 1.53 11.79
N MET A 101 12.02 1.82 10.65
CA MET A 101 10.63 1.38 10.43
C MET A 101 10.55 -0.13 10.26
N PHE A 102 11.52 -0.75 9.61
CA PHE A 102 11.60 -2.20 9.53
C PHE A 102 11.82 -2.84 10.91
N GLU A 103 12.72 -2.32 11.76
CA GLU A 103 12.90 -2.80 13.14
C GLU A 103 11.62 -2.70 13.97
N ARG A 104 10.80 -1.67 13.73
CA ARG A 104 9.48 -1.54 14.37
C ARG A 104 8.49 -2.61 13.89
N TYR A 105 8.58 -3.03 12.63
CA TYR A 105 7.84 -4.19 12.14
C TYR A 105 8.31 -5.48 12.81
N VAL A 106 9.60 -5.68 12.94
CA VAL A 106 10.17 -6.85 13.65
C VAL A 106 9.70 -6.87 15.12
N ASP A 107 9.72 -5.71 15.79
CA ASP A 107 9.19 -5.59 17.16
C ASP A 107 7.69 -5.92 17.23
N PHE A 108 6.89 -5.43 16.26
CA PHE A 108 5.48 -5.80 16.14
C PHE A 108 5.29 -7.33 16.00
N ARG A 109 6.06 -7.97 15.10
CA ARG A 109 6.06 -9.43 14.91
C ARG A 109 6.42 -10.20 16.17
N ASN A 110 7.41 -9.74 16.91
CA ASN A 110 7.85 -10.39 18.15
C ASN A 110 6.83 -10.25 19.29
N ASN A 111 6.01 -9.21 19.27
CA ASN A 111 4.97 -8.97 20.27
C ASN A 111 3.61 -9.60 19.91
N HIS A 112 3.42 -10.05 18.66
CA HIS A 112 2.17 -10.63 18.18
C HIS A 112 2.46 -11.93 17.42
N GLN A 113 1.95 -13.03 17.94
CA GLN A 113 1.98 -14.29 17.20
C GLN A 113 0.83 -14.31 16.20
N PHE A 114 1.17 -14.36 14.91
CA PHE A 114 0.20 -14.45 13.82
C PHE A 114 0.79 -15.14 12.60
N ASP A 115 -0.08 -15.72 11.79
CA ASP A 115 0.27 -16.27 10.49
C ASP A 115 0.01 -15.25 9.40
N VAL A 116 0.91 -15.15 8.42
CA VAL A 116 0.71 -14.37 7.20
C VAL A 116 0.04 -15.28 6.17
N ILE A 117 -1.24 -15.01 5.88
CA ILE A 117 -2.04 -15.80 4.94
C ILE A 117 -1.74 -15.37 3.50
N HIS A 118 -1.67 -14.06 3.26
CA HIS A 118 -1.32 -13.46 1.97
C HIS A 118 -0.42 -12.24 2.16
N SER A 119 0.53 -12.07 1.23
CA SER A 119 1.45 -10.95 1.14
C SER A 119 1.48 -10.43 -0.28
N GLU A 120 1.44 -9.10 -0.46
CA GLU A 120 1.48 -8.41 -1.77
C GLU A 120 0.51 -9.03 -2.79
N PHE A 121 -0.74 -9.21 -2.37
CA PHE A 121 -1.74 -9.94 -3.12
C PHE A 121 -2.55 -9.02 -4.05
N ASN A 122 -2.43 -9.27 -5.35
CA ASN A 122 -3.12 -8.48 -6.39
C ASN A 122 -4.54 -8.96 -6.62
N MET A 123 -5.48 -8.02 -6.70
CA MET A 123 -6.88 -8.27 -7.03
C MET A 123 -7.38 -7.30 -8.09
N ILE A 124 -8.19 -7.83 -9.01
CA ILE A 124 -8.83 -7.04 -10.07
C ILE A 124 -10.31 -7.39 -10.11
N SER A 125 -11.15 -6.37 -10.17
CA SER A 125 -12.59 -6.55 -10.39
C SER A 125 -13.09 -5.61 -11.49
N PRO A 126 -13.32 -6.11 -12.69
CA PRO A 126 -13.97 -5.35 -13.75
C PRO A 126 -15.40 -4.93 -13.39
N SER A 127 -16.13 -5.74 -12.62
CA SER A 127 -17.51 -5.46 -12.21
C SER A 127 -17.59 -4.33 -11.18
N LEU A 128 -16.65 -4.26 -10.22
CA LEU A 128 -16.50 -3.14 -9.28
C LEU A 128 -15.81 -1.93 -9.94
N GLY A 129 -15.07 -2.16 -11.03
CA GLY A 129 -14.39 -1.11 -11.79
C GLY A 129 -13.09 -0.61 -11.16
N PHE A 130 -12.44 -1.43 -10.33
CA PHE A 130 -11.15 -1.10 -9.71
C PHE A 130 -10.33 -2.33 -9.32
N ALA A 131 -9.07 -2.09 -9.02
CA ALA A 131 -8.11 -3.12 -8.65
C ALA A 131 -7.15 -2.60 -7.55
N GLY A 132 -6.40 -3.50 -6.95
CA GLY A 132 -5.36 -3.12 -5.99
C GLY A 132 -4.51 -4.27 -5.51
N THR A 133 -3.48 -3.93 -4.76
CA THR A 133 -2.59 -4.87 -4.08
C THR A 133 -2.80 -4.75 -2.59
N ILE A 134 -3.12 -5.86 -1.94
CA ILE A 134 -3.20 -5.95 -0.47
C ILE A 134 -1.81 -6.21 0.07
N ASP A 135 -1.38 -5.42 1.05
CA ASP A 135 -0.08 -5.61 1.69
C ASP A 135 -0.02 -6.94 2.43
N ARG A 136 -0.97 -7.17 3.34
CA ARG A 136 -1.03 -8.39 4.16
C ARG A 136 -2.46 -8.80 4.49
N ILE A 137 -2.68 -10.11 4.51
CA ILE A 137 -3.76 -10.73 5.28
C ILE A 137 -3.10 -11.59 6.34
N ILE A 138 -3.38 -11.29 7.60
CA ILE A 138 -2.83 -12.02 8.74
C ILE A 138 -3.94 -12.70 9.53
N GLN A 139 -3.61 -13.79 10.21
CA GLN A 139 -4.52 -14.44 11.13
C GLN A 139 -4.01 -14.33 12.57
N ILE A 140 -4.78 -13.64 13.41
CA ILE A 140 -4.52 -13.49 14.85
C ILE A 140 -5.71 -14.08 15.60
N ASN A 141 -5.46 -15.03 16.51
CA ASN A 141 -6.50 -15.67 17.35
C ASN A 141 -7.68 -16.24 16.54
N GLY A 142 -7.43 -16.71 15.33
CA GLY A 142 -8.45 -17.24 14.43
C GLY A 142 -9.24 -16.20 13.62
N GLU A 143 -8.98 -14.91 13.79
CA GLU A 143 -9.56 -13.84 12.99
C GLU A 143 -8.63 -13.46 11.83
N ASN A 144 -9.18 -13.32 10.62
CA ASN A 144 -8.47 -12.84 9.44
C ASN A 144 -8.54 -11.31 9.38
N ILE A 145 -7.40 -10.67 9.47
CA ILE A 145 -7.28 -9.22 9.47
C ILE A 145 -6.56 -8.78 8.19
N LEU A 146 -7.22 -7.92 7.42
CA LEU A 146 -6.60 -7.24 6.29
C LEU A 146 -5.82 -6.04 6.82
N VAL A 147 -4.51 -6.07 6.64
CA VAL A 147 -3.58 -5.07 7.17
C VAL A 147 -2.92 -4.31 6.04
N ASP A 148 -2.93 -2.99 6.16
CA ASP A 148 -2.19 -2.08 5.30
C ASP A 148 -1.05 -1.43 6.11
N ILE A 149 0.18 -1.54 5.62
CA ILE A 149 1.39 -1.06 6.30
C ILE A 149 1.66 0.38 5.89
N LYS A 150 1.75 1.29 6.84
CA LYS A 150 1.96 2.72 6.58
C LYS A 150 3.22 3.28 7.22
N THR A 151 4.02 3.97 6.41
CA THR A 151 5.25 4.67 6.82
C THR A 151 5.11 6.19 6.85
N SER A 152 3.89 6.70 6.63
CA SER A 152 3.58 8.13 6.61
C SER A 152 3.69 8.79 7.98
N ASN A 153 3.78 10.13 8.01
CA ASN A 153 3.89 10.89 9.26
C ASN A 153 2.59 10.91 10.08
N THR A 154 1.46 10.55 9.45
CA THR A 154 0.15 10.44 10.10
C THR A 154 -0.69 9.39 9.37
N VAL A 155 -1.73 8.91 10.02
CA VAL A 155 -2.77 8.08 9.40
C VAL A 155 -3.81 9.00 8.79
N TYR A 156 -4.03 8.88 7.48
CA TYR A 156 -5.00 9.69 6.73
C TYR A 156 -6.32 8.94 6.54
N ASP A 157 -7.43 9.67 6.52
CA ASP A 157 -8.77 9.06 6.39
C ASP A 157 -8.93 8.22 5.11
N HIS A 158 -8.34 8.63 3.99
CA HIS A 158 -8.41 7.88 2.75
C HIS A 158 -7.70 6.51 2.80
N TYR A 159 -6.85 6.23 3.78
CA TYR A 159 -6.29 4.88 3.98
C TYR A 159 -7.36 3.89 4.42
N TRP A 160 -8.33 4.34 5.19
CA TRP A 160 -9.46 3.50 5.58
C TRP A 160 -10.40 3.22 4.39
N CYS A 161 -10.61 4.21 3.53
CA CYS A 161 -11.32 4.01 2.26
C CYS A 161 -10.60 2.99 1.36
N GLN A 162 -9.25 2.99 1.35
CA GLN A 162 -8.44 1.99 0.64
C GLN A 162 -8.70 0.57 1.17
N LEU A 163 -8.65 0.39 2.49
CA LEU A 163 -8.91 -0.90 3.13
C LEU A 163 -10.35 -1.40 2.90
N ALA A 164 -11.34 -0.51 2.98
CA ALA A 164 -12.73 -0.85 2.67
C ALA A 164 -12.90 -1.34 1.23
N ALA A 165 -12.25 -0.69 0.26
CA ALA A 165 -12.24 -1.12 -1.13
C ALA A 165 -11.57 -2.50 -1.31
N TYR A 166 -10.43 -2.73 -0.63
CA TYR A 166 -9.75 -4.02 -0.68
C TYR A 166 -10.58 -5.15 -0.07
N LYS A 167 -11.25 -4.90 1.06
CA LYS A 167 -12.19 -5.86 1.64
C LYS A 167 -13.32 -6.22 0.67
N LYS A 168 -13.82 -5.25 -0.11
CA LYS A 168 -14.83 -5.50 -1.15
C LYS A 168 -14.30 -6.33 -2.31
N LEU A 169 -13.07 -6.09 -2.76
CA LEU A 169 -12.41 -6.93 -3.77
C LEU A 169 -12.31 -8.39 -3.29
N MET A 170 -11.89 -8.60 -2.03
CA MET A 170 -11.83 -9.94 -1.45
C MET A 170 -13.20 -10.62 -1.40
N GLN A 171 -14.22 -9.89 -0.95
CA GLN A 171 -15.59 -10.43 -0.86
C GLN A 171 -16.13 -10.84 -2.23
N GLU A 172 -15.86 -10.06 -3.28
CA GLU A 172 -16.31 -10.39 -4.63
C GLU A 172 -15.57 -11.61 -5.21
N GLN A 173 -14.25 -11.64 -5.04
CA GLN A 173 -13.43 -12.67 -5.69
C GLN A 173 -13.52 -14.03 -4.99
N TYR A 174 -13.67 -14.06 -3.66
CA TYR A 174 -13.62 -15.28 -2.85
C TYR A 174 -14.92 -15.58 -2.10
N GLY A 175 -15.89 -14.69 -2.14
CA GLY A 175 -17.17 -14.87 -1.45
C GLY A 175 -16.98 -15.04 0.06
N SER A 176 -17.64 -16.06 0.62
CA SER A 176 -17.58 -16.38 2.05
C SER A 176 -16.41 -17.30 2.44
N ILE A 177 -15.57 -17.73 1.48
CA ILE A 177 -14.51 -18.73 1.74
C ILE A 177 -13.33 -18.09 2.49
N ASN A 178 -13.01 -16.83 2.18
CA ASN A 178 -11.95 -16.06 2.84
C ASN A 178 -12.54 -14.80 3.47
N VAL A 179 -13.27 -14.99 4.57
CA VAL A 179 -13.89 -13.86 5.29
C VAL A 179 -12.78 -13.02 5.92
N ILE A 180 -12.78 -11.72 5.60
CA ILE A 180 -12.00 -10.73 6.33
C ILE A 180 -12.86 -10.23 7.50
N ASP A 181 -12.45 -10.59 8.71
CA ASP A 181 -13.17 -10.21 9.92
C ASP A 181 -12.98 -8.73 10.23
N LYS A 182 -11.74 -8.24 10.13
CA LYS A 182 -11.36 -6.86 10.47
C LYS A 182 -10.43 -6.26 9.44
N VAL A 183 -10.40 -4.93 9.37
CA VAL A 183 -9.37 -4.18 8.66
C VAL A 183 -8.53 -3.39 9.65
N ALA A 184 -7.23 -3.26 9.37
CA ALA A 184 -6.30 -2.57 10.25
C ALA A 184 -5.22 -1.81 9.46
N ILE A 185 -4.72 -0.74 10.05
CA ILE A 185 -3.50 -0.06 9.62
C ILE A 185 -2.40 -0.41 10.62
N LEU A 186 -1.30 -0.95 10.12
CA LEU A 186 -0.06 -1.05 10.87
C LEU A 186 0.80 0.18 10.57
N TRP A 187 0.76 1.15 11.46
CA TRP A 187 1.47 2.41 11.30
C TRP A 187 2.88 2.31 11.92
N LEU A 188 3.91 2.20 11.07
CA LEU A 188 5.30 2.02 11.48
C LEU A 188 6.04 3.33 11.81
N ASN A 189 5.39 4.47 11.60
CA ASN A 189 5.91 5.78 11.98
C ASN A 189 5.09 6.43 13.11
N ALA A 190 4.44 5.61 13.92
CA ALA A 190 3.76 6.07 15.13
C ALA A 190 4.75 6.78 16.05
N LYS A 191 4.30 7.85 16.69
CA LYS A 191 5.19 8.69 17.51
C LYS A 191 5.79 7.85 18.64
N THR A 192 7.09 7.60 18.53
CA THR A 192 7.89 7.54 19.73
C THR A 192 7.82 8.94 20.30
N ARG A 193 7.08 9.18 21.35
CA ARG A 193 7.18 10.47 22.01
C ARG A 193 8.62 10.60 22.45
N THR A 194 9.30 11.59 21.89
CA THR A 194 10.57 12.08 22.41
C THR A 194 10.48 12.09 23.91
N ALA A 195 11.55 11.61 24.52
CA ALA A 195 11.80 11.61 25.94
C ALA A 195 11.04 12.74 26.63
N GLY A 196 10.07 12.35 27.43
CA GLY A 196 9.54 13.25 28.44
C GLY A 196 10.70 13.65 29.35
N LYS A 197 10.50 14.54 30.31
CA LYS A 197 11.49 15.07 31.25
C LYS A 197 12.42 14.03 31.94
N LYS A 198 12.41 12.76 31.55
CA LYS A 198 13.17 11.63 32.09
C LYS A 198 13.78 10.70 31.03
N ASP A 199 14.00 11.17 29.80
CA ASP A 199 14.60 10.39 28.70
C ASP A 199 13.97 9.00 28.43
N GLN A 200 12.70 8.80 28.81
CA GLN A 200 12.00 7.56 28.55
C GLN A 200 11.25 7.64 27.22
N ILE A 201 11.59 6.74 26.29
CA ILE A 201 10.84 6.55 25.04
C ILE A 201 9.44 6.06 25.41
N GLN A 202 8.40 6.83 25.06
CA GLN A 202 7.01 6.46 25.25
C GLN A 202 6.45 5.90 23.92
N GLY A 203 6.18 4.61 23.91
CA GLY A 203 5.61 3.89 22.75
C GLY A 203 6.67 3.18 21.91
N ALA A 204 6.24 2.09 21.26
CA ALA A 204 7.10 1.21 20.46
C ALA A 204 7.46 1.79 19.08
N GLY A 205 6.89 2.95 18.71
CA GLY A 205 7.07 3.54 17.37
C GLY A 205 6.25 2.89 16.27
N TRP A 206 5.45 1.88 16.60
CA TRP A 206 4.42 1.30 15.75
C TRP A 206 3.07 1.29 16.47
N GLN A 207 2.00 1.21 15.70
CA GLN A 207 0.65 1.08 16.22
C GLN A 207 -0.20 0.25 15.25
N LEU A 208 -0.84 -0.80 15.74
CA LEU A 208 -1.90 -1.50 15.01
C LEU A 208 -3.23 -0.83 15.36
N ILE A 209 -3.87 -0.23 14.36
CA ILE A 209 -5.15 0.48 14.52
C ILE A 209 -6.20 -0.34 13.78
N ILE A 210 -7.21 -0.81 14.50
CA ILE A 210 -8.29 -1.64 13.96
C ILE A 210 -9.53 -0.78 13.83
N ARG A 211 -10.25 -0.90 12.71
CA ARG A 211 -11.57 -0.28 12.49
C ARG A 211 -12.68 -1.14 13.07
N ASP A 212 -13.70 -0.53 13.62
CA ASP A 212 -14.93 -1.23 13.93
C ASP A 212 -15.85 -1.35 12.69
N GLN A 213 -16.88 -2.18 12.80
CA GLN A 213 -17.77 -2.48 11.66
C GLN A 213 -18.56 -1.26 11.17
N ALA A 214 -18.94 -0.35 12.07
CA ALA A 214 -19.67 0.86 11.70
C ALA A 214 -18.76 1.86 10.96
N GLU A 215 -17.52 2.00 11.42
CA GLU A 215 -16.49 2.78 10.75
C GLU A 215 -16.18 2.22 9.36
N GLU A 216 -16.02 0.88 9.23
CA GLU A 216 -15.77 0.24 7.93
C GLU A 216 -16.90 0.51 6.92
N ALA A 217 -18.15 0.50 7.37
CA ALA A 217 -19.30 0.78 6.50
C ALA A 217 -19.26 2.23 5.98
N ASN A 218 -18.93 3.19 6.84
CA ASN A 218 -18.75 4.59 6.45
C ASN A 218 -17.57 4.77 5.49
N ASP A 219 -16.43 4.10 5.74
CA ASP A 219 -15.24 4.18 4.89
C ASP A 219 -15.53 3.64 3.47
N TRP A 220 -16.37 2.58 3.37
CA TRP A 220 -16.83 2.08 2.08
C TRP A 220 -17.74 3.07 1.36
N GLU A 221 -18.66 3.73 2.04
CA GLU A 221 -19.52 4.75 1.45
C GLU A 221 -18.69 5.93 0.92
N LEU A 222 -17.70 6.40 1.70
CA LEU A 222 -16.76 7.44 1.29
C LEU A 222 -15.94 7.03 0.07
N PHE A 223 -15.48 5.77 0.01
CA PHE A 223 -14.81 5.26 -1.18
C PHE A 223 -15.73 5.29 -2.40
N GLN A 224 -16.97 4.84 -2.29
CA GLN A 224 -17.93 4.85 -3.39
C GLN A 224 -18.20 6.27 -3.90
N CYS A 225 -18.34 7.26 -3.01
CA CYS A 225 -18.49 8.66 -3.38
C CYS A 225 -17.24 9.17 -4.13
N THR A 226 -16.05 8.83 -3.63
CA THR A 226 -14.77 9.18 -4.26
C THR A 226 -14.63 8.54 -5.64
N HIS A 227 -15.01 7.26 -5.77
CA HIS A 227 -14.98 6.54 -7.05
C HIS A 227 -15.93 7.18 -8.09
N LYS A 228 -17.15 7.54 -7.68
CA LYS A 228 -18.09 8.27 -8.56
C LYS A 228 -17.50 9.60 -9.01
N LEU A 229 -16.87 10.35 -8.09
CA LEU A 229 -16.23 11.63 -8.42
C LEU A 229 -15.06 11.42 -9.39
N TRP A 230 -14.21 10.42 -9.12
CA TRP A 230 -13.08 10.08 -9.99
C TRP A 230 -13.56 9.71 -11.39
N LEU A 231 -14.59 8.88 -11.53
CA LEU A 231 -15.18 8.50 -12.82
C LEU A 231 -15.74 9.72 -13.58
N ALA A 232 -16.40 10.64 -12.90
CA ALA A 232 -16.92 11.86 -13.53
C ALA A 232 -15.80 12.73 -14.11
N GLN A 233 -14.64 12.76 -13.45
CA GLN A 233 -13.49 13.56 -13.87
C GLN A 233 -12.57 12.84 -14.86
N ASN A 234 -12.45 11.51 -14.77
CA ASN A 234 -11.42 10.71 -15.42
C ASN A 234 -11.96 9.48 -16.17
N GLY A 235 -13.27 9.35 -16.37
CA GLY A 235 -13.89 8.14 -16.93
C GLY A 235 -13.41 7.77 -18.35
N GLN A 236 -12.74 8.69 -19.05
CA GLN A 236 -12.12 8.44 -20.35
C GLN A 236 -10.61 8.18 -20.25
N MET A 237 -10.04 8.18 -19.03
CA MET A 237 -8.62 7.95 -18.84
C MET A 237 -8.26 6.53 -19.23
N GLN A 238 -7.25 6.39 -20.08
CA GLN A 238 -6.67 5.11 -20.47
C GLN A 238 -5.24 5.00 -19.93
N PRO A 239 -4.75 3.79 -19.66
CA PRO A 239 -3.37 3.59 -19.24
C PRO A 239 -2.39 4.07 -20.33
N LYS A 240 -1.31 4.67 -19.90
CA LYS A 240 -0.17 4.91 -20.79
C LYS A 240 0.60 3.61 -20.96
N LEU A 241 0.71 3.16 -22.19
CA LEU A 241 1.48 1.96 -22.53
C LEU A 241 2.84 2.36 -23.11
N LYS A 242 3.90 1.66 -22.69
CA LYS A 242 5.25 1.79 -23.26
C LYS A 242 5.76 0.41 -23.62
N SER A 243 6.00 0.19 -24.91
CA SER A 243 6.50 -1.10 -25.42
C SER A 243 7.97 -0.99 -25.81
N TYR A 244 8.71 -2.03 -25.50
CA TYR A 244 10.12 -2.16 -25.84
C TYR A 244 10.39 -3.53 -26.44
N GLN A 245 11.34 -3.61 -27.36
CA GLN A 245 11.89 -4.88 -27.83
C GLN A 245 12.71 -5.52 -26.69
N ILE A 246 12.49 -6.82 -26.45
CA ILE A 246 13.24 -7.57 -25.42
C ILE A 246 14.69 -7.80 -25.86
N THR A 247 14.94 -7.87 -27.18
CA THR A 247 16.26 -8.15 -27.73
C THR A 247 16.56 -7.23 -28.90
N HIS A 248 17.71 -6.57 -28.86
CA HIS A 248 18.28 -5.85 -29.98
C HIS A 248 19.46 -6.69 -30.55
N LYS A 249 19.53 -6.82 -31.89
CA LYS A 249 20.68 -7.33 -32.59
C LYS A 249 21.21 -6.22 -33.51
N LEU A 250 22.54 -6.09 -33.58
CA LEU A 250 23.23 -5.28 -34.58
C LEU A 250 23.16 -6.02 -35.94
#